data_2fa78cdd5812130bd88885f928c0d821
#
_entry.id   2fa78cdd5812130bd88885f928c0d821
#
_cell.length_a   1.000
_cell.length_b   1.000
_cell.length_c   1.000
_cell.angle_alpha   90.00
_cell.angle_beta   90.00
_cell.angle_gamma   90.00
#
_symmetry.space_group_name_H-M   'P 1'
#
loop_
_entity.id
_entity.type
_entity.pdbx_description
1 polymer ?
#
loop_
_entity_poly.entity_id
_entity_poly.type
_entity_poly.pdbx_seq_one_letter_code
_entity_poly.pdbx_strand_id
1 'polypeptide(L)'
;MDPIESITVEKDTTLAMMLAAQERGWKLKYFQRTDLFMRDGSASATMCDITVEDNPENWFHLGTPADLPLTECDCILMRLDPPFNMDYVFTTYFLQRASDDGVLVLNNPASLRDLNEKVFTAWFPQCCPPTLITSNNDKLRDFHKEFDDIIVKPLDGMGGSSIFRLKKDDPNVSVVLETMTDFGSTQIMAQKYIPEIVDGDKRILVVGGKPVSHALARMPAAGETRGNLAAGGKGIAVPLSDRDREIAETIGPVLVEKGVFFAGIDVIGDWVTEINVTSPTCARELNAQVGLDIGGQFMDVIAENL
;
A
#
# COMPACT_ATOMS: atom_id res chain seq x y z
N MET A 1 6.27 8.16 9.87
CA MET A 1 6.03 8.41 8.44
C MET A 1 7.30 8.94 7.79
N ASP A 2 7.32 9.08 6.49
CA ASP A 2 8.39 9.79 5.78
C ASP A 2 8.45 11.27 6.19
N PRO A 3 9.55 11.98 5.85
CA PRO A 3 9.68 13.39 6.23
C PRO A 3 8.49 14.23 5.78
N ILE A 4 7.84 14.91 6.73
CA ILE A 4 6.62 15.70 6.48
C ILE A 4 6.87 16.83 5.46
N GLU A 5 8.10 17.31 5.37
CA GLU A 5 8.53 18.34 4.42
C GLU A 5 8.50 17.87 2.97
N SER A 6 8.56 16.55 2.73
CA SER A 6 8.67 15.96 1.39
C SER A 6 7.36 15.53 0.79
N ILE A 7 6.23 15.62 1.51
CA ILE A 7 4.92 15.21 1.02
C ILE A 7 4.39 16.15 -0.07
N THR A 8 3.52 15.63 -0.92
CA THR A 8 2.72 16.44 -1.83
C THR A 8 1.35 16.68 -1.20
N VAL A 9 1.13 17.88 -0.69
CA VAL A 9 -0.04 18.24 0.14
C VAL A 9 -1.35 17.80 -0.51
N GLU A 10 -1.53 18.05 -1.81
CA GLU A 10 -2.79 17.77 -2.53
C GLU A 10 -3.06 16.27 -2.72
N LYS A 11 -2.07 15.39 -2.48
CA LYS A 11 -2.16 13.95 -2.74
C LYS A 11 -1.92 13.09 -1.51
N ASP A 12 -1.31 13.66 -0.46
CA ASP A 12 -0.85 12.86 0.67
C ASP A 12 -2.02 12.34 1.53
N THR A 13 -2.14 11.02 1.58
CA THR A 13 -3.18 10.34 2.36
C THR A 13 -2.93 10.45 3.86
N THR A 14 -1.66 10.50 4.29
CA THR A 14 -1.32 10.65 5.71
C THR A 14 -1.72 12.01 6.22
N LEU A 15 -1.52 13.07 5.42
CA LEU A 15 -2.01 14.40 5.75
C LEU A 15 -3.54 14.44 5.90
N ALA A 16 -4.28 13.75 5.01
CA ALA A 16 -5.74 13.63 5.17
C ALA A 16 -6.14 12.97 6.49
N MET A 17 -5.41 11.93 6.92
CA MET A 17 -5.62 11.28 8.21
C MET A 17 -5.30 12.22 9.38
N MET A 18 -4.20 12.98 9.30
CA MET A 18 -3.79 13.94 10.34
C MET A 18 -4.80 15.08 10.48
N LEU A 19 -5.29 15.65 9.37
CA LEU A 19 -6.35 16.68 9.37
C LEU A 19 -7.62 16.15 10.05
N ALA A 20 -8.08 14.95 9.68
CA ALA A 20 -9.26 14.31 10.26
C ALA A 20 -9.12 14.01 11.76
N ALA A 21 -7.92 13.61 12.21
CA ALA A 21 -7.64 13.41 13.63
C ALA A 21 -7.64 14.75 14.40
N GLN A 22 -7.02 15.78 13.85
CA GLN A 22 -6.98 17.11 14.45
C GLN A 22 -8.37 17.75 14.56
N GLU A 23 -9.25 17.55 13.56
CA GLU A 23 -10.65 17.99 13.60
C GLU A 23 -11.45 17.34 14.74
N ARG A 24 -11.08 16.13 15.15
CA ARG A 24 -11.64 15.42 16.32
C ARG A 24 -11.06 15.89 17.66
N GLY A 25 -10.12 16.84 17.63
CA GLY A 25 -9.43 17.33 18.81
C GLY A 25 -8.34 16.36 19.32
N TRP A 26 -7.93 15.39 18.54
CA TRP A 26 -6.84 14.48 18.90
C TRP A 26 -5.50 15.19 18.83
N LYS A 27 -4.62 14.89 19.77
CA LYS A 27 -3.26 15.40 19.76
C LYS A 27 -2.40 14.53 18.85
N LEU A 28 -1.68 15.17 17.95
CA LEU A 28 -0.80 14.50 17.01
C LEU A 28 0.64 14.57 17.47
N LYS A 29 1.34 13.44 17.41
CA LYS A 29 2.79 13.36 17.56
C LYS A 29 3.42 12.89 16.27
N TYR A 30 4.58 13.44 15.95
CA TYR A 30 5.32 13.13 14.75
C TYR A 30 6.71 12.61 15.08
N PHE A 31 7.11 11.55 14.39
CA PHE A 31 8.47 11.02 14.36
C PHE A 31 8.72 10.28 13.06
N GLN A 32 9.99 10.17 12.69
CA GLN A 32 10.46 9.43 11.52
C GLN A 32 11.04 8.09 11.95
N ARG A 33 11.34 7.23 10.98
CA ARG A 33 12.00 5.95 11.20
C ARG A 33 13.34 6.09 11.96
N THR A 34 14.10 7.11 11.63
CA THR A 34 15.42 7.39 12.23
C THR A 34 15.37 7.88 13.68
N ASP A 35 14.18 8.28 14.14
CA ASP A 35 13.97 8.75 15.51
C ASP A 35 13.67 7.61 16.49
N LEU A 36 13.37 6.40 15.96
CA LEU A 36 13.08 5.23 16.77
C LEU A 36 14.33 4.65 17.41
N PHE A 37 14.23 4.30 18.68
CA PHE A 37 15.24 3.56 19.40
C PHE A 37 14.62 2.61 20.42
N MET A 38 15.37 1.58 20.81
CA MET A 38 14.99 0.63 21.86
C MET A 38 16.11 0.56 22.90
N ARG A 39 15.74 0.75 24.16
CA ARG A 39 16.67 0.65 25.28
C ARG A 39 16.07 -0.22 26.37
N ASP A 40 16.81 -1.24 26.78
CA ASP A 40 16.43 -2.16 27.86
C ASP A 40 15.03 -2.77 27.67
N GLY A 41 14.67 -3.06 26.38
CA GLY A 41 13.37 -3.64 26.00
C GLY A 41 12.22 -2.64 25.87
N SER A 42 12.43 -1.35 26.12
CA SER A 42 11.42 -0.29 25.92
C SER A 42 11.62 0.39 24.58
N ALA A 43 10.59 0.38 23.74
CA ALA A 43 10.59 1.09 22.46
C ALA A 43 10.20 2.56 22.66
N SER A 44 11.01 3.47 22.10
CA SER A 44 10.91 4.91 22.25
C SER A 44 11.17 5.61 20.93
N ALA A 45 10.83 6.89 20.86
CA ALA A 45 11.20 7.75 19.73
C ALA A 45 11.49 9.17 20.20
N THR A 46 12.38 9.86 19.48
CA THR A 46 12.47 11.32 19.55
C THR A 46 11.28 11.89 18.78
N MET A 47 10.22 12.32 19.47
CA MET A 47 8.99 12.78 18.85
C MET A 47 8.62 14.19 19.30
N CYS A 48 7.86 14.90 18.47
CA CYS A 48 7.33 16.23 18.78
C CYS A 48 5.83 16.30 18.52
N ASP A 49 5.17 17.24 19.16
CA ASP A 49 3.80 17.60 18.77
C ASP A 49 3.81 18.18 17.36
N ILE A 50 2.76 17.94 16.60
CA ILE A 50 2.56 18.49 15.27
C ILE A 50 1.15 19.01 15.13
N THR A 51 1.01 20.16 14.46
CA THR A 51 -0.27 20.65 13.93
C THR A 51 -0.19 20.72 12.42
N VAL A 52 -1.32 20.47 11.74
CA VAL A 52 -1.38 20.44 10.28
C VAL A 52 -2.48 21.33 9.74
N GLU A 53 -2.26 21.86 8.54
CA GLU A 53 -3.20 22.68 7.80
C GLU A 53 -3.29 22.19 6.35
N ASP A 54 -4.46 22.33 5.74
CA ASP A 54 -4.64 22.04 4.31
C ASP A 54 -4.22 23.26 3.46
N ASN A 55 -2.92 23.57 3.52
CA ASN A 55 -2.32 24.72 2.84
C ASN A 55 -0.98 24.32 2.22
N PRO A 56 -0.85 24.25 0.89
CA PRO A 56 0.39 23.81 0.22
C PRO A 56 1.64 24.66 0.54
N GLU A 57 1.47 25.89 0.97
CA GLU A 57 2.60 26.79 1.30
C GLU A 57 3.08 26.63 2.76
N ASN A 58 2.18 26.16 3.65
CA ASN A 58 2.48 25.99 5.07
C ASN A 58 1.53 24.95 5.68
N TRP A 59 1.85 23.66 5.54
CA TRP A 59 0.95 22.57 5.92
C TRP A 59 1.24 21.93 7.28
N PHE A 60 2.33 22.31 7.95
CA PHE A 60 2.64 21.77 9.27
C PHE A 60 3.42 22.74 10.15
N HIS A 61 3.29 22.53 11.45
CA HIS A 61 4.14 23.15 12.45
C HIS A 61 4.58 22.12 13.48
N LEU A 62 5.90 22.03 13.75
CA LEU A 62 6.49 21.10 14.69
C LEU A 62 6.78 21.78 16.03
N GLY A 63 6.44 21.09 17.12
CA GLY A 63 6.84 21.45 18.47
C GLY A 63 8.28 21.09 18.80
N THR A 64 8.66 21.20 20.07
CA THR A 64 10.00 20.83 20.55
C THR A 64 10.10 19.29 20.62
N PRO A 65 11.13 18.68 20.00
CA PRO A 65 11.36 17.25 20.10
C PRO A 65 11.76 16.83 21.52
N ALA A 66 11.29 15.63 21.92
CA ALA A 66 11.68 14.99 23.18
C ALA A 66 11.72 13.46 23.00
N ASP A 67 12.62 12.82 23.74
CA ASP A 67 12.66 11.35 23.82
C ASP A 67 11.54 10.85 24.71
N LEU A 68 10.59 10.12 24.14
CA LEU A 68 9.42 9.60 24.83
C LEU A 68 9.23 8.12 24.50
N PRO A 69 8.74 7.31 25.45
CA PRO A 69 8.35 5.94 25.16
C PRO A 69 7.15 5.92 24.21
N LEU A 70 7.09 4.94 23.32
CA LEU A 70 5.96 4.81 22.37
C LEU A 70 4.62 4.58 23.09
N THR A 71 4.64 4.14 24.33
CA THR A 71 3.45 3.98 25.19
C THR A 71 2.80 5.29 25.63
N GLU A 72 3.40 6.44 25.34
CA GLU A 72 2.73 7.76 25.46
C GLU A 72 1.69 8.01 24.35
N CYS A 73 1.64 7.14 23.33
CA CYS A 73 0.66 7.23 22.25
C CYS A 73 -0.46 6.21 22.49
N ASP A 74 -1.71 6.62 22.35
CA ASP A 74 -2.86 5.71 22.37
C ASP A 74 -2.90 4.88 21.06
N CYS A 75 -2.57 5.53 19.93
CA CYS A 75 -2.50 4.92 18.61
C CYS A 75 -1.27 5.38 17.83
N ILE A 76 -0.66 4.46 17.09
CA ILE A 76 0.45 4.75 16.16
C ILE A 76 0.07 4.28 14.76
N LEU A 77 0.16 5.18 13.78
CA LEU A 77 -0.02 4.87 12.37
C LEU A 77 1.34 4.72 11.70
N MET A 78 1.63 3.52 11.19
CA MET A 78 2.83 3.31 10.37
C MET A 78 2.53 3.69 8.92
N ARG A 79 2.92 4.91 8.54
CA ARG A 79 2.72 5.49 7.22
C ARG A 79 4.07 5.74 6.53
N LEU A 80 4.93 4.72 6.55
CA LEU A 80 6.23 4.73 5.87
C LEU A 80 6.05 4.12 4.48
N ASP A 81 6.50 4.82 3.47
CA ASP A 81 6.46 4.32 2.10
C ASP A 81 7.52 3.23 1.88
N PRO A 82 7.29 2.28 0.96
CA PRO A 82 8.34 1.38 0.50
C PRO A 82 9.60 2.16 0.04
N PRO A 83 10.81 1.55 0.04
CA PRO A 83 11.03 0.12 -0.20
C PRO A 83 10.86 -0.74 1.06
N PHE A 84 10.22 -1.91 0.88
CA PHE A 84 10.14 -2.94 1.90
C PHE A 84 11.49 -3.68 1.96
N ASN A 85 12.34 -3.24 2.87
CA ASN A 85 13.68 -3.79 3.09
C ASN A 85 13.89 -4.12 4.58
N MET A 86 15.10 -4.55 4.95
CA MET A 86 15.37 -4.90 6.34
C MET A 86 15.19 -3.73 7.32
N ASP A 87 15.46 -2.50 6.90
CA ASP A 87 15.21 -1.31 7.74
C ASP A 87 13.70 -1.10 7.99
N TYR A 88 12.87 -1.37 6.98
CA TYR A 88 11.41 -1.38 7.14
C TYR A 88 10.99 -2.46 8.15
N VAL A 89 11.52 -3.68 8.01
CA VAL A 89 11.26 -4.79 8.93
C VAL A 89 11.71 -4.43 10.35
N PHE A 90 12.90 -3.87 10.55
CA PHE A 90 13.37 -3.43 11.86
C PHE A 90 12.47 -2.36 12.47
N THR A 91 11.97 -1.42 11.68
CA THR A 91 10.98 -0.43 12.14
C THR A 91 9.74 -1.12 12.72
N THR A 92 9.24 -2.16 12.08
CA THR A 92 8.07 -2.90 12.57
C THR A 92 8.31 -3.61 13.91
N TYR A 93 9.55 -3.97 14.25
CA TYR A 93 9.86 -4.57 15.57
C TYR A 93 9.73 -3.56 16.70
N PHE A 94 10.12 -2.29 16.50
CA PHE A 94 9.88 -1.24 17.49
C PHE A 94 8.38 -1.04 17.72
N LEU A 95 7.61 -0.99 16.63
CA LEU A 95 6.16 -0.84 16.70
C LEU A 95 5.47 -2.07 17.28
N GLN A 96 5.99 -3.28 17.00
CA GLN A 96 5.49 -4.50 17.62
C GLN A 96 5.68 -4.45 19.15
N ARG A 97 6.84 -3.97 19.61
CA ARG A 97 7.09 -3.84 21.04
C ARG A 97 6.10 -2.87 21.69
N ALA A 98 5.80 -1.74 21.04
CA ALA A 98 4.76 -0.83 21.51
C ALA A 98 3.37 -1.48 21.53
N SER A 99 3.04 -2.25 20.50
CA SER A 99 1.78 -3.02 20.46
C SER A 99 1.67 -4.06 21.58
N ASP A 100 2.76 -4.77 21.87
CA ASP A 100 2.82 -5.73 22.98
C ASP A 100 2.65 -5.05 24.36
N ASP A 101 3.00 -3.78 24.47
CA ASP A 101 2.80 -2.93 25.66
C ASP A 101 1.43 -2.22 25.67
N GLY A 102 0.53 -2.54 24.73
CA GLY A 102 -0.86 -2.10 24.71
C GLY A 102 -1.19 -0.91 23.82
N VAL A 103 -0.24 -0.38 23.04
CA VAL A 103 -0.50 0.68 22.07
C VAL A 103 -1.22 0.11 20.85
N LEU A 104 -2.28 0.76 20.39
CA LEU A 104 -2.93 0.41 19.12
C LEU A 104 -2.01 0.81 17.94
N VAL A 105 -1.42 -0.17 17.26
CA VAL A 105 -0.59 0.10 16.07
C VAL A 105 -1.31 -0.34 14.80
N LEU A 106 -1.52 0.58 13.87
CA LEU A 106 -2.21 0.33 12.61
C LEU A 106 -1.33 0.71 11.39
N ASN A 107 -1.26 -0.18 10.40
CA ASN A 107 -1.73 -1.57 10.43
C ASN A 107 -0.84 -2.40 11.37
N ASN A 108 -1.33 -3.59 11.75
CA ASN A 108 -0.61 -4.48 12.67
C ASN A 108 0.84 -4.73 12.19
N PRO A 109 1.87 -4.54 13.04
CA PRO A 109 3.27 -4.66 12.62
C PRO A 109 3.67 -6.04 12.10
N ALA A 110 3.11 -7.13 12.64
CA ALA A 110 3.35 -8.48 12.13
C ALA A 110 2.77 -8.62 10.72
N SER A 111 1.56 -8.15 10.50
CA SER A 111 0.91 -8.18 9.18
C SER A 111 1.63 -7.34 8.14
N LEU A 112 2.21 -6.21 8.52
CA LEU A 112 3.08 -5.43 7.62
C LEU A 112 4.30 -6.23 7.15
N ARG A 113 4.86 -7.11 7.99
CA ARG A 113 5.96 -8.01 7.61
C ARG A 113 5.51 -9.18 6.76
N ASP A 114 4.33 -9.75 7.06
CA ASP A 114 3.89 -11.03 6.52
C ASP A 114 3.11 -10.90 5.21
N LEU A 115 2.45 -9.78 4.97
CA LEU A 115 1.56 -9.58 3.85
C LEU A 115 2.25 -8.81 2.72
N ASN A 116 3.10 -9.52 1.96
CA ASN A 116 3.66 -8.95 0.74
C ASN A 116 2.54 -8.62 -0.25
N GLU A 117 2.52 -7.40 -0.79
CA GLU A 117 1.44 -6.84 -1.62
C GLU A 117 1.06 -7.70 -2.84
N LYS A 118 2.01 -8.48 -3.39
CA LYS A 118 1.81 -9.34 -4.55
C LYS A 118 1.55 -10.78 -4.14
N VAL A 119 2.39 -11.34 -3.26
CA VAL A 119 2.27 -12.74 -2.82
C VAL A 119 0.94 -12.99 -2.11
N PHE A 120 0.47 -12.04 -1.29
CA PHE A 120 -0.77 -12.18 -0.53
C PHE A 120 -2.01 -12.31 -1.42
N THR A 121 -1.97 -11.85 -2.67
CA THR A 121 -3.06 -12.09 -3.64
C THR A 121 -3.32 -13.58 -3.88
N ALA A 122 -2.33 -14.45 -3.70
CA ALA A 122 -2.46 -15.89 -3.86
C ALA A 122 -3.41 -16.57 -2.85
N TRP A 123 -3.76 -15.88 -1.76
CA TRP A 123 -4.81 -16.34 -0.82
C TRP A 123 -6.22 -16.16 -1.37
N PHE A 124 -6.38 -15.42 -2.47
CA PHE A 124 -7.64 -15.10 -3.12
C PHE A 124 -7.63 -15.48 -4.60
N PRO A 125 -7.36 -16.77 -4.95
CA PRO A 125 -7.20 -17.19 -6.36
C PRO A 125 -8.45 -16.92 -7.21
N GLN A 126 -9.64 -16.90 -6.60
CA GLN A 126 -10.91 -16.57 -7.27
C GLN A 126 -11.03 -15.08 -7.67
N CYS A 127 -10.18 -14.23 -7.11
CA CYS A 127 -10.12 -12.79 -7.39
C CYS A 127 -8.96 -12.43 -8.32
N CYS A 128 -8.05 -13.35 -8.62
CA CYS A 128 -6.80 -13.09 -9.35
C CYS A 128 -6.79 -13.72 -10.73
N PRO A 129 -6.05 -13.16 -11.70
CA PRO A 129 -5.80 -13.87 -12.95
C PRO A 129 -4.92 -15.10 -12.67
N PRO A 130 -4.81 -16.04 -13.61
CA PRO A 130 -3.83 -17.12 -13.51
C PRO A 130 -2.46 -16.56 -13.12
N THR A 131 -1.90 -17.07 -12.01
CA THR A 131 -0.69 -16.53 -11.36
C THR A 131 0.25 -17.66 -10.99
N LEU A 132 1.54 -17.45 -11.21
CA LEU A 132 2.63 -18.30 -10.78
C LEU A 132 3.68 -17.46 -10.04
N ILE A 133 4.11 -17.95 -8.87
CA ILE A 133 5.22 -17.32 -8.12
C ILE A 133 6.32 -18.37 -8.00
N THR A 134 7.49 -18.09 -8.57
CA THR A 134 8.63 -19.01 -8.57
C THR A 134 9.91 -18.33 -9.03
N SER A 135 11.06 -18.90 -8.66
CA SER A 135 12.37 -18.58 -9.24
C SER A 135 12.78 -19.60 -10.34
N ASN A 136 11.98 -20.65 -10.54
CA ASN A 136 12.31 -21.72 -11.49
C ASN A 136 11.97 -21.29 -12.93
N ASN A 137 13.00 -21.06 -13.73
CA ASN A 137 12.87 -20.59 -15.12
C ASN A 137 12.10 -21.54 -16.03
N ASP A 138 12.19 -22.88 -15.81
CA ASP A 138 11.45 -23.84 -16.64
C ASP A 138 9.94 -23.73 -16.38
N LYS A 139 9.53 -23.59 -15.10
CA LYS A 139 8.13 -23.36 -14.74
C LYS A 139 7.60 -22.05 -15.31
N LEU A 140 8.43 -20.98 -15.32
CA LEU A 140 8.06 -19.68 -15.91
C LEU A 140 7.90 -19.78 -17.43
N ARG A 141 8.80 -20.53 -18.11
CA ARG A 141 8.68 -20.79 -19.56
C ARG A 141 7.44 -21.61 -19.90
N ASP A 142 7.10 -22.60 -19.08
CA ASP A 142 5.89 -23.41 -19.29
C ASP A 142 4.64 -22.58 -19.07
N PHE A 143 4.59 -21.74 -18.04
CA PHE A 143 3.50 -20.78 -17.82
C PHE A 143 3.36 -19.78 -18.96
N HIS A 144 4.47 -19.27 -19.51
CA HIS A 144 4.44 -18.41 -20.69
C HIS A 144 3.89 -19.13 -21.93
N LYS A 145 4.27 -20.40 -22.18
CA LYS A 145 3.71 -21.21 -23.27
C LYS A 145 2.22 -21.49 -23.12
N GLU A 146 1.74 -21.64 -21.87
CA GLU A 146 0.33 -21.90 -21.57
C GLU A 146 -0.56 -20.69 -21.90
N PHE A 147 -0.09 -19.46 -21.57
CA PHE A 147 -0.90 -18.26 -21.71
C PHE A 147 -0.52 -17.36 -22.88
N ASP A 148 0.60 -17.59 -23.54
CA ASP A 148 1.14 -16.84 -24.70
C ASP A 148 1.43 -15.32 -24.42
N ASP A 149 0.83 -14.71 -23.44
CA ASP A 149 0.96 -13.28 -23.10
C ASP A 149 0.87 -13.13 -21.57
N ILE A 150 1.99 -12.82 -20.95
CA ILE A 150 2.11 -12.73 -19.49
C ILE A 150 2.80 -11.43 -19.05
N ILE A 151 2.53 -11.05 -17.81
CA ILE A 151 3.31 -10.03 -17.09
C ILE A 151 4.22 -10.74 -16.10
N VAL A 152 5.49 -10.32 -16.03
CA VAL A 152 6.41 -10.72 -14.96
C VAL A 152 6.82 -9.50 -14.16
N LYS A 153 6.87 -9.64 -12.83
CA LYS A 153 7.16 -8.55 -11.90
C LYS A 153 7.91 -9.04 -10.65
N PRO A 154 8.82 -8.22 -10.09
CA PRO A 154 9.48 -8.54 -8.83
C PRO A 154 8.46 -8.48 -7.68
N LEU A 155 8.73 -9.21 -6.59
CA LEU A 155 7.83 -9.24 -5.43
C LEU A 155 7.98 -8.01 -4.53
N ASP A 156 9.13 -7.36 -4.56
CA ASP A 156 9.52 -6.20 -3.73
C ASP A 156 9.52 -4.87 -4.49
N GLY A 157 9.20 -4.88 -5.79
CA GLY A 157 9.16 -3.68 -6.63
C GLY A 157 7.89 -2.85 -6.44
N MET A 158 8.03 -1.53 -6.46
CA MET A 158 6.93 -0.55 -6.37
C MET A 158 6.88 0.36 -7.60
N GLY A 159 5.76 1.08 -7.77
CA GLY A 159 5.63 2.11 -8.80
C GLY A 159 5.70 1.60 -10.24
N GLY A 160 5.51 0.30 -10.48
CA GLY A 160 5.60 -0.31 -11.81
C GLY A 160 7.04 -0.52 -12.31
N SER A 161 8.03 -0.41 -11.43
CA SER A 161 9.43 -0.68 -11.76
C SER A 161 9.64 -2.17 -12.09
N SER A 162 10.44 -2.43 -13.13
CA SER A 162 10.82 -3.79 -13.55
C SER A 162 9.64 -4.72 -13.87
N ILE A 163 8.52 -4.16 -14.35
CA ILE A 163 7.40 -4.94 -14.88
C ILE A 163 7.61 -5.14 -16.38
N PHE A 164 7.61 -6.40 -16.82
CA PHE A 164 7.75 -6.76 -18.22
C PHE A 164 6.53 -7.53 -18.73
N ARG A 165 6.07 -7.17 -19.93
CA ARG A 165 5.10 -7.97 -20.68
C ARG A 165 5.85 -8.85 -21.67
N LEU A 166 5.63 -10.14 -21.60
CA LEU A 166 6.22 -11.14 -22.47
C LEU A 166 5.14 -11.75 -23.37
N LYS A 167 5.19 -11.41 -24.67
CA LYS A 167 4.29 -11.95 -25.68
C LYS A 167 4.84 -13.27 -26.26
N LYS A 168 3.98 -14.05 -26.91
CA LYS A 168 4.28 -15.38 -27.48
C LYS A 168 5.63 -15.47 -28.18
N ASP A 169 5.93 -14.56 -29.07
CA ASP A 169 7.10 -14.60 -29.96
C ASP A 169 8.16 -13.56 -29.55
N ASP A 170 8.16 -13.12 -28.28
CA ASP A 170 9.16 -12.15 -27.81
C ASP A 170 10.54 -12.85 -27.71
N PRO A 171 11.55 -12.40 -28.47
CA PRO A 171 12.88 -13.01 -28.46
C PRO A 171 13.62 -12.85 -27.12
N ASN A 172 13.14 -11.94 -26.25
CA ASN A 172 13.76 -11.64 -24.97
C ASN A 172 13.23 -12.48 -23.80
N VAL A 173 12.25 -13.34 -24.00
CA VAL A 173 11.62 -14.13 -22.92
C VAL A 173 12.68 -14.77 -22.00
N SER A 174 13.63 -15.51 -22.57
CA SER A 174 14.65 -16.19 -21.76
C SER A 174 15.52 -15.24 -20.97
N VAL A 175 16.01 -14.17 -21.61
CA VAL A 175 16.90 -13.19 -20.98
C VAL A 175 16.18 -12.40 -19.89
N VAL A 176 14.91 -12.05 -20.10
CA VAL A 176 14.11 -11.35 -19.08
C VAL A 176 13.88 -12.26 -17.86
N LEU A 177 13.48 -13.51 -18.08
CA LEU A 177 13.25 -14.46 -16.98
C LEU A 177 14.54 -14.74 -16.19
N GLU A 178 15.67 -14.96 -16.87
CA GLU A 178 16.97 -15.18 -16.24
C GLU A 178 17.43 -13.97 -15.43
N THR A 179 17.29 -12.77 -15.98
CA THR A 179 17.66 -11.50 -15.30
C THR A 179 16.77 -11.26 -14.09
N MET A 180 15.46 -11.38 -14.24
CA MET A 180 14.52 -11.11 -13.15
C MET A 180 14.59 -12.12 -12.02
N THR A 181 14.89 -13.38 -12.32
CA THR A 181 15.09 -14.41 -11.30
C THR A 181 16.50 -14.43 -10.72
N ASP A 182 17.39 -13.53 -11.15
CA ASP A 182 18.81 -13.60 -10.84
C ASP A 182 19.31 -15.05 -11.02
N PHE A 183 19.13 -15.55 -12.24
CA PHE A 183 19.48 -16.94 -12.66
C PHE A 183 18.87 -18.03 -11.78
N GLY A 184 17.66 -17.80 -11.26
CA GLY A 184 16.91 -18.76 -10.47
C GLY A 184 17.08 -18.63 -8.95
N SER A 185 17.78 -17.60 -8.47
CA SER A 185 17.97 -17.32 -7.04
C SER A 185 16.84 -16.47 -6.43
N THR A 186 16.15 -15.66 -7.24
CA THR A 186 15.13 -14.69 -6.78
C THR A 186 13.74 -15.10 -7.24
N GLN A 187 12.78 -15.12 -6.29
CA GLN A 187 11.37 -15.36 -6.59
C GLN A 187 10.77 -14.17 -7.32
N ILE A 188 10.00 -14.43 -8.37
CA ILE A 188 9.21 -13.43 -9.11
C ILE A 188 7.76 -13.89 -9.28
N MET A 189 6.87 -12.97 -9.61
CA MET A 189 5.49 -13.28 -9.99
C MET A 189 5.33 -13.19 -11.50
N ALA A 190 4.71 -14.23 -12.09
CA ALA A 190 4.17 -14.21 -13.43
C ALA A 190 2.64 -14.26 -13.37
N GLN A 191 1.97 -13.42 -14.15
CA GLN A 191 0.52 -13.37 -14.26
C GLN A 191 0.10 -13.33 -15.73
N LYS A 192 -1.02 -13.99 -16.06
CA LYS A 192 -1.64 -13.82 -17.37
C LYS A 192 -1.92 -12.33 -17.60
N TYR A 193 -1.58 -11.82 -18.79
CA TYR A 193 -1.84 -10.44 -19.16
C TYR A 193 -3.33 -10.13 -19.18
N ILE A 194 -3.71 -9.00 -18.62
CA ILE A 194 -5.09 -8.51 -18.56
C ILE A 194 -5.21 -7.35 -19.54
N PRO A 195 -5.90 -7.54 -20.70
CA PRO A 195 -5.99 -6.51 -21.74
C PRO A 195 -6.70 -5.23 -21.28
N GLU A 196 -7.57 -5.33 -20.29
CA GLU A 196 -8.36 -4.25 -19.71
C GLU A 196 -7.51 -3.18 -19.01
N ILE A 197 -6.20 -3.39 -18.88
CA ILE A 197 -5.27 -2.35 -18.41
C ILE A 197 -5.34 -1.06 -19.25
N VAL A 198 -5.78 -1.14 -20.50
CA VAL A 198 -5.99 0.03 -21.36
C VAL A 198 -7.07 0.98 -20.82
N ASP A 199 -8.00 0.44 -20.03
CA ASP A 199 -9.07 1.17 -19.36
C ASP A 199 -8.65 1.65 -17.95
N GLY A 200 -7.40 1.42 -17.60
CA GLY A 200 -6.79 1.82 -16.34
C GLY A 200 -6.71 0.70 -15.31
N ASP A 201 -5.97 1.00 -14.27
CA ASP A 201 -5.77 0.22 -13.05
C ASP A 201 -6.52 0.93 -11.93
N LYS A 202 -7.49 0.26 -11.31
CA LYS A 202 -8.35 0.84 -10.26
C LYS A 202 -7.73 0.58 -8.88
N ARG A 203 -7.57 1.65 -8.08
CA ARG A 203 -7.28 1.54 -6.64
C ARG A 203 -8.57 1.61 -5.85
N ILE A 204 -8.94 0.53 -5.16
CA ILE A 204 -10.05 0.47 -4.21
C ILE A 204 -9.46 0.62 -2.81
N LEU A 205 -9.83 1.69 -2.09
CA LEU A 205 -9.46 1.82 -0.68
C LEU A 205 -10.44 1.04 0.19
N VAL A 206 -9.88 0.30 1.14
CA VAL A 206 -10.63 -0.49 2.13
C VAL A 206 -10.32 0.06 3.51
N VAL A 207 -11.34 0.48 4.24
CA VAL A 207 -11.27 1.08 5.57
C VAL A 207 -12.11 0.24 6.53
N GLY A 208 -11.50 -0.28 7.61
CA GLY A 208 -12.20 -1.16 8.55
C GLY A 208 -12.79 -2.40 7.88
N GLY A 209 -12.13 -2.94 6.84
CA GLY A 209 -12.60 -4.10 6.08
C GLY A 209 -13.71 -3.81 5.06
N LYS A 210 -14.13 -2.55 4.89
CA LYS A 210 -15.18 -2.14 3.96
C LYS A 210 -14.61 -1.26 2.85
N PRO A 211 -14.98 -1.46 1.58
CA PRO A 211 -14.54 -0.57 0.52
C PRO A 211 -15.21 0.80 0.65
N VAL A 212 -14.48 1.86 0.30
CA VAL A 212 -15.09 3.17 0.05
C VAL A 212 -15.96 3.11 -1.22
N SER A 213 -16.89 4.04 -1.40
CA SER A 213 -17.91 3.96 -2.46
C SER A 213 -17.38 4.06 -3.90
N HIS A 214 -16.16 4.58 -4.09
CA HIS A 214 -15.54 4.79 -5.39
C HIS A 214 -14.11 4.25 -5.40
N ALA A 215 -13.65 3.79 -6.57
CA ALA A 215 -12.25 3.51 -6.84
C ALA A 215 -11.61 4.69 -7.57
N LEU A 216 -10.29 4.81 -7.48
CA LEU A 216 -9.52 5.72 -8.33
C LEU A 216 -8.97 4.93 -9.53
N ALA A 217 -9.56 5.12 -10.72
CA ALA A 217 -9.03 4.59 -11.97
C ALA A 217 -7.78 5.42 -12.38
N ARG A 218 -6.63 4.75 -12.45
CA ARG A 218 -5.35 5.35 -12.78
C ARG A 218 -5.05 5.05 -14.25
N MET A 219 -5.33 6.04 -15.11
CA MET A 219 -5.19 5.90 -16.55
C MET A 219 -3.72 6.05 -16.95
N PRO A 220 -3.15 5.11 -17.76
CA PRO A 220 -1.80 5.24 -18.28
C PRO A 220 -1.64 6.53 -19.09
N ALA A 221 -0.46 7.14 -19.02
CA ALA A 221 -0.11 8.23 -19.93
C ALA A 221 0.01 7.72 -21.36
N ALA A 222 -0.16 8.62 -22.35
CA ALA A 222 -0.06 8.24 -23.76
C ALA A 222 1.30 7.59 -24.07
N GLY A 223 1.29 6.35 -24.57
CA GLY A 223 2.49 5.56 -24.88
C GLY A 223 3.04 4.74 -23.71
N GLU A 224 2.43 4.82 -22.52
CA GLU A 224 2.76 4.01 -21.36
C GLU A 224 1.75 2.87 -21.17
N THR A 225 2.20 1.76 -20.55
CA THR A 225 1.34 0.64 -20.17
C THR A 225 1.09 0.60 -18.65
N ARG A 226 1.72 1.49 -17.88
CA ARG A 226 1.63 1.56 -16.43
C ARG A 226 0.61 2.63 -16.01
N GLY A 227 -0.42 2.25 -15.23
CA GLY A 227 -1.44 3.15 -14.71
C GLY A 227 -1.01 3.98 -13.49
N ASN A 228 0.18 3.77 -12.95
CA ASN A 228 0.63 4.40 -11.71
C ASN A 228 0.69 5.92 -11.82
N LEU A 229 0.11 6.64 -10.85
CA LEU A 229 0.15 8.11 -10.78
C LEU A 229 1.57 8.66 -10.72
N ALA A 230 2.49 7.93 -10.09
CA ALA A 230 3.92 8.28 -10.05
C ALA A 230 4.59 8.25 -11.44
N ALA A 231 4.04 7.49 -12.40
CA ALA A 231 4.49 7.47 -13.79
C ALA A 231 3.79 8.50 -14.69
N GLY A 232 3.08 9.48 -14.10
CA GLY A 232 2.36 10.54 -14.85
C GLY A 232 0.93 10.16 -15.24
N GLY A 233 0.38 9.08 -14.71
CA GLY A 233 -1.01 8.68 -14.91
C GLY A 233 -1.99 9.72 -14.36
N LYS A 234 -3.22 9.73 -14.87
CA LYS A 234 -4.31 10.58 -14.40
C LYS A 234 -5.30 9.73 -13.59
N GLY A 235 -5.57 10.16 -12.33
CA GLY A 235 -6.57 9.52 -11.48
C GLY A 235 -7.98 10.07 -11.73
N ILE A 236 -8.95 9.18 -11.94
CA ILE A 236 -10.37 9.52 -12.12
C ILE A 236 -11.17 8.66 -11.16
N ALA A 237 -11.99 9.31 -10.32
CA ALA A 237 -12.90 8.59 -9.43
C ALA A 237 -14.03 7.92 -10.24
N VAL A 238 -14.24 6.63 -10.00
CA VAL A 238 -15.28 5.83 -10.65
C VAL A 238 -16.08 5.07 -9.60
N PRO A 239 -17.40 4.93 -9.73
CA PRO A 239 -18.19 4.08 -8.85
C PRO A 239 -17.67 2.63 -8.89
N LEU A 240 -17.70 1.93 -7.76
CA LEU A 240 -17.39 0.50 -7.74
C LEU A 240 -18.39 -0.29 -8.57
N SER A 241 -17.90 -1.18 -9.44
CA SER A 241 -18.73 -2.21 -10.09
C SER A 241 -19.16 -3.26 -9.06
N ASP A 242 -20.09 -4.13 -9.45
CA ASP A 242 -20.51 -5.26 -8.60
C ASP A 242 -19.33 -6.20 -8.34
N ARG A 243 -18.45 -6.40 -9.33
CA ARG A 243 -17.22 -7.20 -9.16
C ARG A 243 -16.22 -6.56 -8.23
N ASP A 244 -16.04 -5.24 -8.29
CA ASP A 244 -15.17 -4.50 -7.36
C ASP A 244 -15.66 -4.66 -5.91
N ARG A 245 -16.99 -4.63 -5.69
CA ARG A 245 -17.59 -4.87 -4.37
C ARG A 245 -17.36 -6.30 -3.90
N GLU A 246 -17.65 -7.30 -4.74
CA GLU A 246 -17.42 -8.71 -4.43
C GLU A 246 -15.96 -8.99 -4.04
N ILE A 247 -15.00 -8.42 -4.78
CA ILE A 247 -13.58 -8.52 -4.48
C ILE A 247 -13.27 -7.93 -3.09
N ALA A 248 -13.73 -6.70 -2.84
CA ALA A 248 -13.45 -6.02 -1.58
C ALA A 248 -14.14 -6.68 -0.38
N GLU A 249 -15.37 -7.19 -0.55
CA GLU A 249 -16.10 -7.95 0.46
C GLU A 249 -15.50 -9.33 0.75
N THR A 250 -14.80 -9.91 -0.24
CA THR A 250 -14.05 -11.17 -0.05
C THR A 250 -12.75 -10.93 0.73
N ILE A 251 -12.02 -9.86 0.42
CA ILE A 251 -10.69 -9.58 0.98
C ILE A 251 -10.79 -8.84 2.32
N GLY A 252 -11.72 -7.89 2.44
CA GLY A 252 -11.83 -6.99 3.58
C GLY A 252 -11.90 -7.67 4.95
N PRO A 253 -12.78 -8.68 5.17
CA PRO A 253 -12.84 -9.40 6.45
C PRO A 253 -11.52 -10.07 6.83
N VAL A 254 -10.80 -10.64 5.85
CA VAL A 254 -9.49 -11.27 6.08
C VAL A 254 -8.43 -10.23 6.46
N LEU A 255 -8.48 -9.03 5.89
CA LEU A 255 -7.60 -7.93 6.28
C LEU A 255 -7.83 -7.53 7.74
N VAL A 256 -9.09 -7.38 8.18
CA VAL A 256 -9.43 -7.05 9.56
C VAL A 256 -8.97 -8.14 10.53
N GLU A 257 -9.20 -9.42 10.21
CA GLU A 257 -8.72 -10.55 11.01
C GLU A 257 -7.19 -10.50 11.22
N LYS A 258 -6.47 -9.98 10.23
CA LYS A 258 -5.01 -9.79 10.30
C LYS A 258 -4.60 -8.43 10.92
N GLY A 259 -5.53 -7.64 11.42
CA GLY A 259 -5.25 -6.31 11.99
C GLY A 259 -4.85 -5.27 10.95
N VAL A 260 -5.29 -5.44 9.71
CA VAL A 260 -5.11 -4.47 8.62
C VAL A 260 -6.42 -3.71 8.42
N PHE A 261 -6.46 -2.48 8.88
CA PHE A 261 -7.66 -1.64 8.86
C PHE A 261 -7.66 -0.56 7.76
N PHE A 262 -6.53 -0.36 7.11
CA PHE A 262 -6.42 0.54 5.96
C PHE A 262 -5.59 -0.13 4.87
N ALA A 263 -6.22 -0.44 3.73
CA ALA A 263 -5.57 -1.11 2.61
C ALA A 263 -6.00 -0.53 1.26
N GLY A 264 -5.18 -0.77 0.24
CA GLY A 264 -5.49 -0.47 -1.15
C GLY A 264 -5.46 -1.74 -1.99
N ILE A 265 -6.57 -2.09 -2.63
CA ILE A 265 -6.67 -3.21 -3.55
C ILE A 265 -6.55 -2.67 -4.98
N ASP A 266 -5.60 -3.17 -5.75
CA ASP A 266 -5.41 -2.79 -7.14
C ASP A 266 -6.08 -3.82 -8.06
N VAL A 267 -6.95 -3.33 -8.96
CA VAL A 267 -7.82 -4.14 -9.81
C VAL A 267 -7.71 -3.68 -11.26
N ILE A 268 -7.41 -4.61 -12.16
CA ILE A 268 -7.47 -4.41 -13.61
C ILE A 268 -8.61 -5.25 -14.16
N GLY A 269 -9.57 -4.61 -14.84
CA GLY A 269 -10.80 -5.30 -15.25
C GLY A 269 -11.52 -5.90 -14.04
N ASP A 270 -11.61 -7.24 -13.99
CA ASP A 270 -12.24 -8.03 -12.93
C ASP A 270 -11.24 -8.72 -11.98
N TRP A 271 -9.94 -8.36 -12.06
CA TRP A 271 -8.86 -9.11 -11.43
C TRP A 271 -7.99 -8.27 -10.50
N VAL A 272 -7.77 -8.80 -9.30
CA VAL A 272 -6.81 -8.24 -8.32
C VAL A 272 -5.38 -8.48 -8.81
N THR A 273 -4.57 -7.45 -8.73
CA THR A 273 -3.14 -7.49 -9.07
C THR A 273 -2.23 -7.25 -7.89
N GLU A 274 -2.69 -6.50 -6.87
CA GLU A 274 -1.95 -6.19 -5.65
C GLU A 274 -2.91 -5.89 -4.48
N ILE A 275 -2.48 -6.18 -3.24
CA ILE A 275 -3.15 -5.80 -1.99
C ILE A 275 -2.14 -5.02 -1.14
N ASN A 276 -2.22 -3.71 -1.19
CA ASN A 276 -1.27 -2.80 -0.56
C ASN A 276 -1.67 -2.52 0.90
N VAL A 277 -0.86 -2.96 1.86
CA VAL A 277 -1.13 -2.86 3.30
C VAL A 277 -0.20 -1.89 4.05
N THR A 278 0.86 -1.40 3.40
CA THR A 278 1.87 -0.52 4.01
C THR A 278 1.37 0.91 4.11
N SER A 279 1.46 1.68 3.02
CA SER A 279 1.10 3.09 2.96
C SER A 279 0.24 3.41 1.74
N PRO A 280 -0.95 2.77 1.55
CA PRO A 280 -1.76 3.02 0.36
C PRO A 280 -2.21 4.48 0.28
N THR A 281 -2.15 5.01 -0.94
CA THR A 281 -2.47 6.41 -1.30
C THR A 281 -3.80 6.49 -2.04
N CYS A 282 -4.17 7.68 -2.53
CA CYS A 282 -5.35 8.02 -3.31
C CYS A 282 -6.56 8.53 -2.50
N ALA A 283 -6.44 8.69 -1.18
CA ALA A 283 -7.57 9.19 -0.39
C ALA A 283 -7.93 10.65 -0.76
N ARG A 284 -6.94 11.53 -0.93
CA ARG A 284 -7.20 12.94 -1.24
C ARG A 284 -7.79 13.14 -2.63
N GLU A 285 -7.35 12.36 -3.61
CA GLU A 285 -7.93 12.40 -4.96
C GLU A 285 -9.41 12.00 -4.96
N LEU A 286 -9.76 10.96 -4.19
CA LEU A 286 -11.17 10.54 -4.04
C LEU A 286 -11.98 11.56 -3.24
N ASN A 287 -11.45 12.07 -2.13
CA ASN A 287 -12.10 13.10 -1.34
C ASN A 287 -12.43 14.33 -2.19
N ALA A 288 -11.46 14.82 -2.99
CA ALA A 288 -11.61 16.01 -3.81
C ALA A 288 -12.61 15.81 -4.98
N GLN A 289 -12.65 14.61 -5.60
CA GLN A 289 -13.48 14.38 -6.79
C GLN A 289 -14.93 14.02 -6.46
N VAL A 290 -15.19 13.33 -5.34
CA VAL A 290 -16.51 12.79 -5.04
C VAL A 290 -17.00 13.09 -3.62
N GLY A 291 -16.31 13.97 -2.91
CA GLY A 291 -16.77 14.47 -1.60
C GLY A 291 -16.72 13.42 -0.48
N LEU A 292 -15.80 12.44 -0.57
CA LEU A 292 -15.59 11.47 0.50
C LEU A 292 -14.77 12.10 1.63
N ASP A 293 -14.92 11.54 2.83
CA ASP A 293 -14.05 11.78 3.98
C ASP A 293 -13.40 10.46 4.41
N ILE A 294 -12.40 10.02 3.64
CA ILE A 294 -11.72 8.73 3.88
C ILE A 294 -10.86 8.81 5.14
N GLY A 295 -10.23 9.97 5.40
CA GLY A 295 -9.48 10.20 6.63
C GLY A 295 -10.40 10.08 7.85
N GLY A 296 -11.57 10.74 7.83
CA GLY A 296 -12.57 10.66 8.88
C GLY A 296 -13.09 9.25 9.11
N GLN A 297 -13.44 8.51 8.05
CA GLN A 297 -13.85 7.12 8.17
C GLN A 297 -12.78 6.25 8.87
N PHE A 298 -11.50 6.49 8.57
CA PHE A 298 -10.42 5.75 9.23
C PHE A 298 -10.25 6.16 10.70
N MET A 299 -10.43 7.45 11.03
CA MET A 299 -10.43 7.89 12.43
C MET A 299 -11.58 7.28 13.23
N ASP A 300 -12.76 7.07 12.63
CA ASP A 300 -13.87 6.37 13.27
C ASP A 300 -13.49 4.91 13.59
N VAL A 301 -12.86 4.21 12.66
CA VAL A 301 -12.33 2.85 12.88
C VAL A 301 -11.30 2.84 14.01
N ILE A 302 -10.42 3.83 14.10
CA ILE A 302 -9.45 3.93 15.20
C ILE A 302 -10.19 4.10 16.53
N ALA A 303 -11.17 5.00 16.60
CA ALA A 303 -11.94 5.26 17.82
C ALA A 303 -12.71 4.03 18.30
N GLU A 304 -13.17 3.16 17.40
CA GLU A 304 -13.85 1.91 17.74
C GLU A 304 -12.89 0.83 18.30
N ASN A 305 -11.58 0.98 18.07
CA ASN A 305 -10.55 0.00 18.47
C ASN A 305 -9.63 0.49 19.60
N LEU A 306 -9.78 1.74 20.08
CA LEU A 306 -9.15 2.29 21.27
C LEU A 306 -9.95 1.89 22.53
#